data_171545c2b79f73cfec6dcde547a107cd
#
_entry.id   171545c2b79f73cfec6dcde547a107cd
#
_cell.length_a   1.000
_cell.length_b   1.000
_cell.length_c   1.000
_cell.angle_alpha   90.00
_cell.angle_beta   90.00
_cell.angle_gamma   90.00
#
_symmetry.space_group_name_H-M   'P 1'
#
loop_
_entity.id
_entity.type
_entity.pdbx_description
1 polymer ?
#
loop_
_entity_poly.entity_id
_entity_poly.type
_entity_poly.pdbx_seq_one_letter_code
_entity_poly.pdbx_strand_id
1 'polypeptide(L)'
;MAKKAEKYLVIVESPAKAKTIGKYLGSDYVVKASMGHLRDLPKKKMSIDIEHDFQPEYVPIEGKDKIIKEIRSEIRKSDFVYLATDPDREGEAISWHIKELFKLKDKNSRRVTFNEITKQAVRSGIENPRDIDIDLVNAQQARRILDRIVGYQLSPFLWRKVKRGLSAGRVQSVATRLVVDRENEIRAFVPEEYWSIEALLQTADGGQFTARYYGDANGKAELKKIRSIFGLVFQSFNLFPHYSVLKNPVSYTHLT
;
A
#
# COMPACT_ATOMS: atom_id res chain seq x y z
N MET A 1 -20.25 -17.33 -42.16
CA MET A 1 -20.39 -17.62 -40.71
C MET A 1 -20.03 -16.37 -39.95
N ALA A 2 -20.94 -15.79 -39.20
CA ALA A 2 -20.63 -14.61 -38.37
C ALA A 2 -19.62 -15.03 -37.29
N LYS A 3 -18.48 -14.35 -37.20
CA LYS A 3 -17.48 -14.55 -36.16
C LYS A 3 -18.17 -14.31 -34.81
N LYS A 4 -18.23 -15.31 -33.96
CA LYS A 4 -18.76 -15.17 -32.58
C LYS A 4 -17.99 -14.06 -31.90
N ALA A 5 -18.68 -13.03 -31.40
CA ALA A 5 -18.01 -11.94 -30.65
C ALA A 5 -17.29 -12.54 -29.44
N GLU A 6 -16.00 -12.26 -29.33
CA GLU A 6 -15.18 -12.69 -28.20
C GLU A 6 -15.64 -11.99 -26.92
N LYS A 7 -15.71 -12.71 -25.82
CA LYS A 7 -16.07 -12.20 -24.49
C LYS A 7 -14.86 -12.20 -23.58
N TYR A 8 -14.63 -11.07 -22.95
CA TYR A 8 -13.50 -10.82 -22.09
C TYR A 8 -13.95 -10.66 -20.64
N LEU A 9 -13.29 -11.33 -19.71
CA LEU A 9 -13.46 -11.11 -18.28
C LEU A 9 -12.29 -10.31 -17.74
N VAL A 10 -12.57 -9.21 -17.04
CA VAL A 10 -11.59 -8.40 -16.33
C VAL A 10 -11.82 -8.56 -14.84
N ILE A 11 -10.81 -9.04 -14.10
CA ILE A 11 -10.89 -9.25 -12.66
C ILE A 11 -10.06 -8.18 -11.97
N VAL A 12 -10.70 -7.40 -11.10
CA VAL A 12 -10.11 -6.35 -10.26
C VAL A 12 -10.26 -6.68 -8.78
N GLU A 13 -9.58 -5.97 -7.87
CA GLU A 13 -9.69 -6.27 -6.44
C GLU A 13 -10.92 -5.69 -5.77
N SER A 14 -11.48 -4.56 -6.25
CA SER A 14 -12.58 -3.87 -5.55
C SER A 14 -13.81 -3.60 -6.43
N PRO A 15 -15.04 -3.58 -5.84
CA PRO A 15 -16.27 -3.28 -6.56
C PRO A 15 -16.30 -1.87 -7.17
N ALA A 16 -15.69 -0.90 -6.49
CA ALA A 16 -15.61 0.47 -6.98
C ALA A 16 -14.84 0.54 -8.31
N LYS A 17 -13.66 -0.13 -8.38
CA LYS A 17 -12.89 -0.27 -9.61
C LYS A 17 -13.66 -1.02 -10.68
N ALA A 18 -14.35 -2.10 -10.34
CA ALA A 18 -15.15 -2.87 -11.29
C ALA A 18 -16.23 -2.00 -11.95
N LYS A 19 -16.94 -1.20 -11.15
CA LYS A 19 -17.98 -0.29 -11.65
C LYS A 19 -17.42 0.78 -12.60
N THR A 20 -16.27 1.36 -12.27
CA THR A 20 -15.64 2.43 -13.06
C THR A 20 -15.05 1.89 -14.36
N ILE A 21 -14.27 0.80 -14.27
CA ILE A 21 -13.61 0.17 -15.42
C ILE A 21 -14.62 -0.40 -16.40
N GLY A 22 -15.72 -1.00 -15.89
CA GLY A 22 -16.80 -1.51 -16.72
C GLY A 22 -17.46 -0.44 -17.62
N LYS A 23 -17.50 0.80 -17.15
CA LYS A 23 -18.00 1.92 -17.97
C LYS A 23 -17.05 2.32 -19.10
N TYR A 24 -15.76 2.02 -18.99
CA TYR A 24 -14.73 2.42 -19.96
C TYR A 24 -14.49 1.40 -21.07
N LEU A 25 -14.75 0.11 -20.80
CA LEU A 25 -14.39 -0.99 -21.71
C LEU A 25 -15.48 -1.39 -22.71
N GLY A 26 -16.77 -1.16 -22.43
CA GLY A 26 -17.85 -1.51 -23.35
C GLY A 26 -18.44 -2.92 -23.15
N SER A 27 -19.34 -3.32 -24.05
CA SER A 27 -20.22 -4.51 -23.91
C SER A 27 -19.53 -5.87 -24.00
N ASP A 28 -18.37 -5.94 -24.64
CA ASP A 28 -17.63 -7.19 -24.84
C ASP A 28 -16.85 -7.62 -23.58
N TYR A 29 -16.76 -6.71 -22.60
CA TYR A 29 -16.04 -6.90 -21.35
C TYR A 29 -16.99 -7.03 -20.17
N VAL A 30 -16.80 -8.11 -19.40
CA VAL A 30 -17.42 -8.28 -18.09
C VAL A 30 -16.38 -7.97 -17.03
N VAL A 31 -16.66 -7.03 -16.13
CA VAL A 31 -15.72 -6.67 -15.05
C VAL A 31 -16.26 -7.18 -13.72
N LYS A 32 -15.44 -7.95 -13.00
CA LYS A 32 -15.78 -8.54 -11.69
C LYS A 32 -14.74 -8.19 -10.64
N ALA A 33 -15.18 -8.06 -9.40
CA ALA A 33 -14.31 -7.80 -8.26
C ALA A 33 -14.03 -9.10 -7.47
N SER A 34 -12.77 -9.37 -7.16
CA SER A 34 -12.36 -10.46 -6.27
C SER A 34 -12.58 -10.14 -4.78
N MET A 35 -12.81 -8.86 -4.45
CA MET A 35 -12.91 -8.39 -3.08
C MET A 35 -11.62 -8.67 -2.27
N GLY A 36 -10.46 -8.45 -2.89
CA GLY A 36 -9.15 -8.78 -2.35
C GLY A 36 -8.73 -10.23 -2.62
N HIS A 37 -7.93 -10.80 -1.73
CA HIS A 37 -7.47 -12.18 -1.87
C HIS A 37 -8.61 -13.21 -1.81
N LEU A 38 -8.50 -14.26 -2.63
CA LEU A 38 -9.42 -15.42 -2.65
C LEU A 38 -8.81 -16.66 -1.97
N ARG A 39 -7.47 -16.71 -1.84
CA ARG A 39 -6.72 -17.74 -1.11
C ARG A 39 -5.82 -17.08 -0.07
N ASP A 40 -5.62 -17.77 1.04
CA ASP A 40 -4.64 -17.38 2.07
C ASP A 40 -4.20 -18.63 2.85
N LEU A 41 -3.22 -18.46 3.73
CA LEU A 41 -2.84 -19.50 4.70
C LEU A 41 -3.98 -19.75 5.68
N PRO A 42 -4.29 -21.02 6.04
CA PRO A 42 -5.30 -21.37 7.03
C PRO A 42 -5.11 -20.61 8.35
N LYS A 43 -6.20 -20.15 8.97
CA LYS A 43 -6.14 -19.32 10.19
C LYS A 43 -5.62 -20.07 11.43
N LYS A 44 -5.86 -21.38 11.52
CA LYS A 44 -5.62 -22.17 12.74
C LYS A 44 -4.33 -23.01 12.68
N LYS A 45 -3.63 -23.03 11.56
CA LYS A 45 -2.43 -23.85 11.35
C LYS A 45 -1.26 -22.98 10.90
N MET A 46 -0.05 -23.41 11.17
CA MET A 46 1.17 -22.82 10.61
C MET A 46 1.10 -22.83 9.07
N SER A 47 0.83 -24.01 8.49
CA SER A 47 0.71 -24.26 7.05
C SER A 47 1.87 -23.71 6.21
N ILE A 48 3.06 -23.80 6.78
CA ILE A 48 4.34 -23.50 6.14
C ILE A 48 5.27 -24.64 6.51
N ASP A 49 5.81 -25.31 5.50
CA ASP A 49 6.83 -26.34 5.67
C ASP A 49 8.20 -25.66 5.80
N ILE A 50 8.66 -25.51 7.05
CA ILE A 50 9.91 -24.82 7.36
C ILE A 50 11.13 -25.65 6.91
N GLU A 51 11.01 -26.98 6.89
CA GLU A 51 12.10 -27.91 6.57
C GLU A 51 12.30 -28.06 5.05
N HIS A 52 11.23 -27.83 4.25
CA HIS A 52 11.26 -27.92 2.80
C HIS A 52 11.00 -26.56 2.14
N ASP A 53 11.99 -25.68 2.21
CA ASP A 53 12.03 -24.41 1.50
C ASP A 53 10.83 -23.46 1.79
N PHE A 54 10.32 -23.51 3.02
CA PHE A 54 9.23 -22.66 3.49
C PHE A 54 7.95 -22.72 2.63
N GLN A 55 7.66 -23.88 2.03
CA GLN A 55 6.51 -24.04 1.13
C GLN A 55 5.19 -23.76 1.85
N PRO A 56 4.39 -22.77 1.36
CA PRO A 56 3.11 -22.42 1.96
C PRO A 56 1.97 -23.29 1.41
N GLU A 57 1.06 -23.71 2.30
CA GLU A 57 -0.19 -24.36 1.91
C GLU A 57 -1.32 -23.32 1.85
N TYR A 58 -1.68 -22.87 0.65
CA TYR A 58 -2.76 -21.91 0.45
C TYR A 58 -4.12 -22.59 0.27
N VAL A 59 -5.13 -22.10 0.97
CA VAL A 59 -6.52 -22.56 0.86
C VAL A 59 -7.46 -21.42 0.48
N PRO A 60 -8.63 -21.70 -0.11
CA PRO A 60 -9.67 -20.68 -0.30
C PRO A 60 -10.07 -20.04 1.03
N ILE A 61 -10.25 -18.72 1.04
CA ILE A 61 -10.65 -17.97 2.23
C ILE A 61 -12.11 -18.28 2.57
N GLU A 62 -12.37 -18.62 3.83
CA GLU A 62 -13.72 -18.83 4.35
C GLU A 62 -14.63 -17.62 4.10
N GLY A 63 -15.86 -17.87 3.65
CA GLY A 63 -16.83 -16.83 3.30
C GLY A 63 -16.68 -16.23 1.90
N LYS A 64 -15.69 -16.65 1.13
CA LYS A 64 -15.50 -16.22 -0.28
C LYS A 64 -16.16 -17.15 -1.30
N ASP A 65 -16.83 -18.22 -0.88
CA ASP A 65 -17.39 -19.24 -1.79
C ASP A 65 -18.33 -18.65 -2.84
N LYS A 66 -19.16 -17.67 -2.46
CA LYS A 66 -20.07 -17.00 -3.39
C LYS A 66 -19.32 -16.28 -4.50
N ILE A 67 -18.30 -15.51 -4.15
CA ILE A 67 -17.45 -14.75 -5.08
C ILE A 67 -16.67 -15.72 -5.98
N ILE A 68 -16.11 -16.78 -5.40
CA ILE A 68 -15.37 -17.80 -6.14
C ILE A 68 -16.28 -18.50 -7.16
N LYS A 69 -17.51 -18.86 -6.78
CA LYS A 69 -18.50 -19.46 -7.68
C LYS A 69 -18.89 -18.50 -8.81
N GLU A 70 -19.12 -17.22 -8.47
CA GLU A 70 -19.47 -16.19 -9.45
C GLU A 70 -18.35 -15.98 -10.48
N ILE A 71 -17.12 -15.75 -10.03
CA ILE A 71 -15.96 -15.57 -10.92
C ILE A 71 -15.75 -16.83 -11.77
N ARG A 72 -15.86 -18.03 -11.20
CA ARG A 72 -15.75 -19.29 -11.94
C ARG A 72 -16.81 -19.41 -13.04
N SER A 73 -18.04 -18.96 -12.77
CA SER A 73 -19.11 -18.93 -13.77
C SER A 73 -18.77 -17.99 -14.92
N GLU A 74 -18.25 -16.80 -14.62
CA GLU A 74 -17.88 -15.83 -15.67
C GLU A 74 -16.66 -16.27 -16.47
N ILE A 75 -15.65 -16.90 -15.85
CA ILE A 75 -14.50 -17.50 -16.55
C ILE A 75 -14.96 -18.51 -17.60
N ARG A 76 -15.95 -19.35 -17.27
CA ARG A 76 -16.50 -20.34 -18.23
C ARG A 76 -17.22 -19.73 -19.43
N LYS A 77 -17.71 -18.51 -19.32
CA LYS A 77 -18.43 -17.78 -20.37
C LYS A 77 -17.53 -16.89 -21.20
N SER A 78 -16.28 -16.71 -20.77
CA SER A 78 -15.32 -15.79 -21.37
C SER A 78 -14.28 -16.56 -22.16
N ASP A 79 -13.85 -15.99 -23.26
CA ASP A 79 -12.80 -16.54 -24.12
C ASP A 79 -11.41 -16.17 -23.58
N PHE A 80 -11.30 -15.04 -22.87
CA PHE A 80 -10.05 -14.55 -22.30
C PHE A 80 -10.26 -13.81 -20.96
N VAL A 81 -9.25 -13.87 -20.06
CA VAL A 81 -9.30 -13.30 -18.72
C VAL A 81 -8.15 -12.32 -18.52
N TYR A 82 -8.48 -11.10 -18.17
CA TYR A 82 -7.53 -10.08 -17.75
C TYR A 82 -7.49 -9.96 -16.22
N LEU A 83 -6.31 -10.07 -15.65
CA LEU A 83 -6.06 -9.91 -14.22
C LEU A 83 -5.59 -8.47 -13.98
N ALA A 84 -6.51 -7.58 -13.60
CA ALA A 84 -6.34 -6.14 -13.57
C ALA A 84 -6.36 -5.56 -12.14
N THR A 85 -5.60 -6.19 -11.25
CA THR A 85 -5.38 -5.72 -9.86
C THR A 85 -4.30 -4.62 -9.82
N ASP A 86 -4.08 -4.00 -8.66
CA ASP A 86 -3.15 -2.88 -8.51
C ASP A 86 -1.71 -3.21 -8.97
N PRO A 87 -0.94 -2.19 -9.42
CA PRO A 87 0.43 -2.38 -9.91
C PRO A 87 1.46 -2.47 -8.78
N ASP A 88 1.12 -3.15 -7.69
CA ASP A 88 2.00 -3.39 -6.56
C ASP A 88 2.14 -4.89 -6.27
N ARG A 89 2.99 -5.26 -5.32
CA ARG A 89 3.21 -6.65 -4.94
C ARG A 89 1.96 -7.35 -4.40
N GLU A 90 1.05 -6.63 -3.73
CA GLU A 90 -0.21 -7.20 -3.23
C GLU A 90 -1.15 -7.52 -4.39
N GLY A 91 -1.30 -6.59 -5.36
CA GLY A 91 -2.07 -6.83 -6.57
C GLY A 91 -1.48 -7.94 -7.43
N GLU A 92 -0.15 -8.05 -7.52
CA GLU A 92 0.51 -9.12 -8.25
C GLU A 92 0.22 -10.50 -7.61
N ALA A 93 0.30 -10.58 -6.28
CA ALA A 93 -0.05 -11.79 -5.54
C ALA A 93 -1.54 -12.15 -5.67
N ILE A 94 -2.45 -11.17 -5.63
CA ILE A 94 -3.87 -11.41 -5.86
C ILE A 94 -4.09 -12.02 -7.25
N SER A 95 -3.49 -11.44 -8.28
CA SER A 95 -3.55 -11.97 -9.65
C SER A 95 -3.03 -13.40 -9.76
N TRP A 96 -1.88 -13.68 -9.14
CA TRP A 96 -1.31 -15.02 -9.09
C TRP A 96 -2.22 -16.02 -8.36
N HIS A 97 -2.76 -15.63 -7.19
CA HIS A 97 -3.69 -16.47 -6.46
C HIS A 97 -4.98 -16.79 -7.25
N ILE A 98 -5.48 -15.82 -8.03
CA ILE A 98 -6.63 -16.02 -8.93
C ILE A 98 -6.26 -17.01 -10.03
N LYS A 99 -5.11 -16.82 -10.69
CA LYS A 99 -4.62 -17.70 -11.75
C LYS A 99 -4.51 -19.14 -11.26
N GLU A 100 -3.89 -19.35 -10.10
CA GLU A 100 -3.73 -20.67 -9.48
C GLU A 100 -5.07 -21.30 -9.06
N LEU A 101 -5.94 -20.55 -8.39
CA LEU A 101 -7.24 -21.03 -7.89
C LEU A 101 -8.14 -21.53 -9.02
N PHE A 102 -8.13 -20.84 -10.15
CA PHE A 102 -8.96 -21.19 -11.31
C PHE A 102 -8.21 -21.97 -12.39
N LYS A 103 -6.92 -22.27 -12.17
CA LYS A 103 -6.04 -22.98 -13.10
C LYS A 103 -6.04 -22.34 -14.50
N LEU A 104 -5.93 -21.00 -14.53
CA LEU A 104 -5.89 -20.24 -15.77
C LEU A 104 -4.57 -20.49 -16.50
N LYS A 105 -4.65 -20.64 -17.83
CA LYS A 105 -3.47 -20.88 -18.68
C LYS A 105 -3.00 -19.57 -19.31
N ASP A 106 -1.71 -19.45 -19.58
CA ASP A 106 -1.13 -18.25 -20.21
C ASP A 106 -1.71 -17.93 -21.59
N LYS A 107 -2.18 -18.93 -22.31
CA LYS A 107 -2.82 -18.73 -23.61
C LYS A 107 -4.15 -17.98 -23.56
N ASN A 108 -4.84 -17.97 -22.41
CA ASN A 108 -6.16 -17.36 -22.24
C ASN A 108 -6.27 -16.46 -21.01
N SER A 109 -5.13 -16.08 -20.43
CA SER A 109 -5.10 -15.10 -19.35
C SER A 109 -3.83 -14.28 -19.37
N ARG A 110 -3.93 -12.98 -19.05
CA ARG A 110 -2.81 -12.05 -18.94
C ARG A 110 -3.02 -11.09 -17.78
N ARG A 111 -1.91 -10.57 -17.30
CA ARG A 111 -1.85 -9.49 -16.32
C ARG A 111 -1.99 -8.14 -17.00
N VAL A 112 -2.79 -7.26 -16.43
CA VAL A 112 -2.95 -5.88 -16.87
C VAL A 112 -2.70 -4.95 -15.69
N THR A 113 -1.92 -3.90 -15.91
CA THR A 113 -1.63 -2.86 -14.90
C THR A 113 -1.90 -1.48 -15.48
N PHE A 114 -2.38 -0.59 -14.62
CA PHE A 114 -2.53 0.83 -14.91
C PHE A 114 -2.34 1.61 -13.61
N ASN A 115 -1.66 2.74 -13.70
CA ASN A 115 -1.32 3.57 -12.54
C ASN A 115 -2.46 4.51 -12.12
N GLU A 116 -3.44 4.71 -13.00
CA GLU A 116 -4.62 5.55 -12.78
C GLU A 116 -5.87 4.92 -13.43
N ILE A 117 -7.05 5.24 -12.91
CA ILE A 117 -8.31 4.70 -13.43
C ILE A 117 -8.95 5.74 -14.35
N THR A 118 -8.27 6.06 -15.45
CA THR A 118 -8.80 6.84 -16.56
C THR A 118 -9.17 5.93 -17.72
N LYS A 119 -10.07 6.39 -18.60
CA LYS A 119 -10.48 5.62 -19.79
C LYS A 119 -9.30 5.29 -20.69
N GLN A 120 -8.37 6.22 -20.84
CA GLN A 120 -7.18 6.05 -21.67
C GLN A 120 -6.21 5.04 -21.06
N ALA A 121 -5.88 5.17 -19.76
CA ALA A 121 -4.96 4.25 -19.07
C ALA A 121 -5.50 2.81 -19.04
N VAL A 122 -6.80 2.64 -18.78
CA VAL A 122 -7.43 1.31 -18.77
C VAL A 122 -7.39 0.66 -20.15
N ARG A 123 -7.69 1.39 -21.23
CA ARG A 123 -7.62 0.86 -22.60
C ARG A 123 -6.19 0.50 -22.99
N SER A 124 -5.26 1.40 -22.74
CA SER A 124 -3.84 1.15 -23.02
C SER A 124 -3.31 -0.06 -22.25
N GLY A 125 -3.74 -0.27 -20.99
CA GLY A 125 -3.39 -1.46 -20.22
C GLY A 125 -3.93 -2.75 -20.83
N ILE A 126 -5.16 -2.75 -21.32
CA ILE A 126 -5.77 -3.91 -22.00
C ILE A 126 -5.05 -4.21 -23.34
N GLU A 127 -4.62 -3.18 -24.05
CA GLU A 127 -3.89 -3.31 -25.32
C GLU A 127 -2.45 -3.79 -25.13
N ASN A 128 -1.86 -3.56 -23.93
CA ASN A 128 -0.49 -3.93 -23.59
C ASN A 128 -0.44 -4.88 -22.36
N PRO A 129 -1.02 -6.09 -22.46
CA PRO A 129 -1.01 -7.03 -21.35
C PRO A 129 0.37 -7.67 -21.21
N ARG A 130 0.70 -8.08 -19.96
CA ARG A 130 1.97 -8.73 -19.62
C ARG A 130 1.75 -10.05 -18.89
N ASP A 131 2.82 -10.75 -18.62
CA ASP A 131 2.80 -11.88 -17.70
C ASP A 131 2.80 -11.39 -16.23
N ILE A 132 2.44 -12.29 -15.31
CA ILE A 132 2.56 -12.06 -13.88
C ILE A 132 4.05 -11.97 -13.53
N ASP A 133 4.41 -10.95 -12.78
CA ASP A 133 5.74 -10.78 -12.23
C ASP A 133 5.93 -11.70 -11.00
N ILE A 134 6.62 -12.81 -11.23
CA ILE A 134 6.84 -13.83 -10.19
C ILE A 134 7.76 -13.33 -9.08
N ASP A 135 8.66 -12.39 -9.35
CA ASP A 135 9.54 -11.82 -8.32
C ASP A 135 8.73 -10.98 -7.33
N LEU A 136 7.76 -10.19 -7.81
CA LEU A 136 6.83 -9.47 -6.94
C LEU A 136 5.91 -10.42 -6.16
N VAL A 137 5.44 -11.50 -6.79
CA VAL A 137 4.67 -12.55 -6.09
C VAL A 137 5.51 -13.18 -4.99
N ASN A 138 6.75 -13.56 -5.27
CA ASN A 138 7.66 -14.16 -4.30
C ASN A 138 7.97 -13.20 -3.16
N ALA A 139 8.16 -11.91 -3.45
CA ALA A 139 8.36 -10.89 -2.43
C ALA A 139 7.16 -10.76 -1.47
N GLN A 140 5.93 -10.83 -2.00
CA GLN A 140 4.71 -10.83 -1.18
C GLN A 140 4.59 -12.12 -0.37
N GLN A 141 4.83 -13.28 -0.99
CA GLN A 141 4.79 -14.58 -0.31
C GLN A 141 5.81 -14.65 0.83
N ALA A 142 7.06 -14.24 0.58
CA ALA A 142 8.11 -14.22 1.61
C ALA A 142 7.69 -13.36 2.82
N ARG A 143 7.11 -12.19 2.58
CA ARG A 143 6.56 -11.36 3.64
C ARG A 143 5.43 -12.07 4.40
N ARG A 144 4.48 -12.68 3.67
CA ARG A 144 3.34 -13.39 4.28
C ARG A 144 3.79 -14.58 5.13
N ILE A 145 4.77 -15.34 4.64
CA ILE A 145 5.39 -16.47 5.32
C ILE A 145 6.11 -15.98 6.59
N LEU A 146 6.94 -14.95 6.48
CA LEU A 146 7.66 -14.39 7.62
C LEU A 146 6.71 -13.90 8.72
N ASP A 147 5.68 -13.14 8.35
CA ASP A 147 4.69 -12.63 9.30
C ASP A 147 3.93 -13.79 10.00
N ARG A 148 3.67 -14.90 9.28
CA ARG A 148 3.07 -16.12 9.84
C ARG A 148 4.00 -16.79 10.84
N ILE A 149 5.25 -17.04 10.49
CA ILE A 149 6.24 -17.70 11.35
C ILE A 149 6.45 -16.88 12.61
N VAL A 150 6.72 -15.57 12.49
CA VAL A 150 6.93 -14.67 13.62
C VAL A 150 5.71 -14.66 14.55
N GLY A 151 4.50 -14.50 14.00
CA GLY A 151 3.28 -14.45 14.78
C GLY A 151 3.01 -15.76 15.55
N TYR A 152 3.21 -16.91 14.92
CA TYR A 152 2.96 -18.22 15.52
C TYR A 152 4.01 -18.65 16.53
N GLN A 153 5.24 -18.18 16.40
CA GLN A 153 6.31 -18.49 17.35
C GLN A 153 6.34 -17.53 18.53
N LEU A 154 6.21 -16.22 18.30
CA LEU A 154 6.32 -15.22 19.36
C LEU A 154 5.05 -15.06 20.18
N SER A 155 3.85 -15.17 19.60
CA SER A 155 2.61 -15.00 20.36
C SER A 155 2.48 -16.02 21.50
N PRO A 156 2.72 -17.35 21.31
CA PRO A 156 2.71 -18.31 22.40
C PRO A 156 3.79 -18.05 23.45
N PHE A 157 4.94 -17.51 23.06
CA PHE A 157 5.98 -17.12 24.01
C PHE A 157 5.50 -15.99 24.92
N LEU A 158 4.85 -14.95 24.35
CA LEU A 158 4.25 -13.86 25.12
C LEU A 158 3.15 -14.36 26.07
N TRP A 159 2.33 -15.33 25.62
CA TRP A 159 1.28 -15.89 26.47
C TRP A 159 1.83 -16.61 27.71
N ARG A 160 2.97 -17.26 27.58
CA ARG A 160 3.64 -17.96 28.70
C ARG A 160 4.38 -17.02 29.65
N LYS A 161 4.97 -15.94 29.11
CA LYS A 161 5.89 -15.08 29.87
C LYS A 161 5.26 -13.77 30.35
N VAL A 162 4.20 -13.29 29.69
CA VAL A 162 3.58 -11.98 29.98
C VAL A 162 2.09 -12.17 30.28
N LYS A 163 1.24 -12.33 29.27
CA LYS A 163 -0.21 -12.44 29.43
C LYS A 163 -0.84 -13.14 28.22
N ARG A 164 -1.84 -13.99 28.49
CA ARG A 164 -2.65 -14.65 27.46
C ARG A 164 -3.42 -13.63 26.61
N GLY A 165 -3.49 -13.86 25.29
CA GLY A 165 -4.20 -12.98 24.35
C GLY A 165 -3.34 -11.87 23.72
N LEU A 166 -2.08 -11.70 24.15
CA LEU A 166 -1.14 -10.79 23.47
C LEU A 166 -0.76 -11.36 22.10
N SER A 167 -0.56 -10.48 21.13
CA SER A 167 -0.03 -10.85 19.82
C SER A 167 1.31 -10.17 19.58
N ALA A 168 2.20 -10.87 18.88
CA ALA A 168 3.46 -10.31 18.39
C ALA A 168 3.45 -10.35 16.86
N GLY A 169 4.04 -9.34 16.28
CA GLY A 169 4.18 -9.25 14.83
C GLY A 169 5.30 -8.29 14.47
N ARG A 170 5.95 -8.57 13.35
CA ARG A 170 7.07 -7.78 12.83
C ARG A 170 6.71 -6.29 12.69
N VAL A 171 5.56 -5.98 12.09
CA VAL A 171 5.10 -4.60 11.90
C VAL A 171 4.69 -3.96 13.22
N GLN A 172 3.94 -4.68 14.07
CA GLN A 172 3.51 -4.18 15.39
C GLN A 172 4.70 -3.77 16.27
N SER A 173 5.74 -4.60 16.33
CA SER A 173 6.91 -4.35 17.17
C SER A 173 7.65 -3.09 16.73
N VAL A 174 7.84 -2.90 15.42
CA VAL A 174 8.47 -1.69 14.88
C VAL A 174 7.61 -0.45 15.11
N ALA A 175 6.31 -0.52 14.86
CA ALA A 175 5.39 0.60 15.10
C ALA A 175 5.38 1.03 16.58
N THR A 176 5.30 0.06 17.49
CA THR A 176 5.37 0.32 18.94
C THR A 176 6.69 0.98 19.31
N ARG A 177 7.81 0.49 18.78
CA ARG A 177 9.14 1.05 19.03
C ARG A 177 9.22 2.52 18.59
N LEU A 178 8.74 2.84 17.39
CA LEU A 178 8.74 4.22 16.88
C LEU A 178 7.93 5.16 17.77
N VAL A 179 6.75 4.70 18.26
CA VAL A 179 5.92 5.48 19.17
C VAL A 179 6.63 5.72 20.52
N VAL A 180 7.26 4.67 21.08
CA VAL A 180 7.99 4.76 22.35
C VAL A 180 9.21 5.69 22.22
N ASP A 181 9.97 5.53 21.14
CA ASP A 181 11.15 6.39 20.90
C ASP A 181 10.72 7.85 20.79
N ARG A 182 9.61 8.14 20.10
CA ARG A 182 9.06 9.50 20.00
C ARG A 182 8.58 10.03 21.34
N GLU A 183 7.87 9.23 22.13
CA GLU A 183 7.43 9.63 23.48
C GLU A 183 8.62 9.95 24.38
N ASN A 184 9.70 9.19 24.29
CA ASN A 184 10.92 9.48 25.03
C ASN A 184 11.58 10.80 24.60
N GLU A 185 11.59 11.12 23.31
CA GLU A 185 12.05 12.42 22.79
C GLU A 185 11.19 13.56 23.36
N ILE A 186 9.86 13.41 23.36
CA ILE A 186 8.93 14.41 23.90
C ILE A 186 9.19 14.63 25.40
N ARG A 187 9.37 13.56 26.17
CA ARG A 187 9.66 13.64 27.62
C ARG A 187 11.04 14.23 27.94
N ALA A 188 12.00 14.01 27.06
CA ALA A 188 13.35 14.58 27.20
C ALA A 188 13.46 16.01 26.66
N PHE A 189 12.42 16.52 26.01
CA PHE A 189 12.44 17.87 25.44
C PHE A 189 12.46 18.92 26.55
N VAL A 190 13.48 19.76 26.51
CA VAL A 190 13.59 20.95 27.38
C VAL A 190 13.24 22.18 26.54
N PRO A 191 12.16 22.91 26.85
CA PRO A 191 11.80 24.11 26.11
C PRO A 191 12.89 25.18 26.26
N GLU A 192 13.37 25.69 25.14
CA GLU A 192 14.25 26.86 25.12
C GLU A 192 13.45 28.10 24.68
N GLU A 193 13.51 29.16 25.47
CA GLU A 193 12.90 30.44 25.10
C GLU A 193 13.66 31.06 23.93
N TYR A 194 12.93 31.59 22.96
CA TYR A 194 13.48 32.30 21.82
C TYR A 194 12.62 33.53 21.48
N TRP A 195 13.21 34.49 20.82
CA TRP A 195 12.56 35.72 20.42
C TRP A 195 12.52 35.80 18.89
N SER A 196 11.38 36.25 18.34
CA SER A 196 11.26 36.63 16.94
C SER A 196 10.97 38.11 16.83
N ILE A 197 11.60 38.78 15.87
CA ILE A 197 11.36 40.21 15.58
C ILE A 197 10.67 40.26 14.22
N GLU A 198 9.48 40.84 14.19
CA GLU A 198 8.72 41.07 12.97
C GLU A 198 8.47 42.60 12.84
N ALA A 199 8.66 43.11 11.63
CA ALA A 199 8.36 44.49 11.27
C ALA A 199 7.28 44.50 10.19
N LEU A 200 6.19 45.23 10.45
CA LEU A 200 5.22 45.54 9.39
C LEU A 200 5.74 46.78 8.66
N LEU A 201 6.08 46.60 7.40
CA LEU A 201 6.64 47.65 6.55
C LEU A 201 5.61 48.06 5.49
N GLN A 202 5.70 49.33 5.07
CA GLN A 202 4.86 49.88 4.01
C GLN A 202 5.74 50.46 2.90
N THR A 203 5.38 50.11 1.67
CA THR A 203 6.03 50.62 0.45
C THR A 203 5.52 52.04 0.14
N ALA A 204 6.25 52.79 -0.69
CA ALA A 204 5.87 54.16 -1.08
C ALA A 204 4.55 54.25 -1.85
N ASP A 205 4.15 53.16 -2.50
CA ASP A 205 2.89 52.99 -3.22
C ASP A 205 1.72 52.46 -2.34
N GLY A 206 1.96 52.36 -1.01
CA GLY A 206 0.94 51.97 -0.04
C GLY A 206 0.81 50.45 0.19
N GLY A 207 1.56 49.60 -0.50
CA GLY A 207 1.61 48.15 -0.24
C GLY A 207 2.18 47.85 1.14
N GLN A 208 1.63 46.88 1.87
CA GLN A 208 2.12 46.44 3.17
C GLN A 208 2.68 45.01 3.08
N PHE A 209 3.79 44.76 3.81
CA PHE A 209 4.36 43.42 3.97
C PHE A 209 5.02 43.27 5.34
N THR A 210 5.07 42.01 5.81
CA THR A 210 5.73 41.69 7.07
C THR A 210 7.14 41.17 6.78
N ALA A 211 8.15 41.85 7.33
CA ALA A 211 9.52 41.38 7.31
C ALA A 211 9.85 40.70 8.64
N ARG A 212 10.50 39.56 8.60
CA ARG A 212 11.02 38.87 9.77
C ARG A 212 12.53 39.05 9.86
N TYR A 213 13.02 39.36 11.05
CA TYR A 213 14.45 39.34 11.31
C TYR A 213 14.98 37.90 11.11
N TYR A 214 16.01 37.76 10.32
CA TYR A 214 16.53 36.46 9.89
C TYR A 214 17.92 36.14 10.46
N GLY A 215 18.48 37.01 11.26
CA GLY A 215 19.81 36.91 11.87
C GLY A 215 20.72 38.08 11.52
N ASP A 216 21.86 38.12 12.18
CA ASP A 216 22.92 39.09 11.93
C ASP A 216 23.89 38.60 10.83
N ALA A 217 24.96 39.31 10.58
CA ALA A 217 26.01 38.96 9.61
C ALA A 217 26.67 37.58 9.88
N ASN A 218 26.51 37.02 11.08
CA ASN A 218 26.98 35.70 11.51
C ASN A 218 25.85 34.65 11.53
N GLY A 219 24.63 35.01 11.13
CA GLY A 219 23.35 34.41 11.38
C GLY A 219 23.03 33.01 10.85
N LYS A 220 24.00 32.24 10.41
CA LYS A 220 23.76 30.84 10.04
C LYS A 220 23.33 29.92 11.20
N ALA A 221 23.67 30.26 12.42
CA ALA A 221 23.36 29.45 13.61
C ALA A 221 21.90 29.62 14.10
N GLU A 222 21.35 30.82 14.06
CA GLU A 222 19.94 31.06 14.43
C GLU A 222 18.95 30.56 13.39
N LEU A 223 19.31 30.61 12.12
CA LEU A 223 18.57 29.99 11.03
C LEU A 223 18.27 28.50 11.24
N LYS A 224 19.22 27.76 11.78
CA LYS A 224 19.05 26.33 12.09
C LYS A 224 18.03 26.12 13.23
N LYS A 225 18.04 26.99 14.24
CA LYS A 225 17.06 26.96 15.35
C LYS A 225 15.66 27.33 14.87
N ILE A 226 15.52 28.40 14.10
CA ILE A 226 14.22 28.83 13.56
C ILE A 226 13.65 27.81 12.55
N ARG A 227 14.46 27.24 11.65
CA ARG A 227 14.03 26.20 10.72
C ARG A 227 13.61 24.88 11.38
N SER A 228 14.12 24.57 12.56
CA SER A 228 13.69 23.38 13.30
C SER A 228 12.31 23.57 13.94
N ILE A 229 11.85 24.81 14.09
CA ILE A 229 10.58 25.18 14.73
C ILE A 229 9.46 25.37 13.70
N PHE A 230 9.79 25.88 12.50
CA PHE A 230 8.82 26.07 11.41
C PHE A 230 8.96 24.98 10.35
N GLY A 231 8.14 23.93 10.44
CA GLY A 231 7.93 22.99 9.33
C GLY A 231 7.01 23.65 8.28
N LEU A 232 7.46 23.72 7.01
CA LEU A 232 6.59 24.03 5.90
C LEU A 232 5.76 22.78 5.58
N VAL A 233 4.46 22.82 5.87
CA VAL A 233 3.52 21.78 5.42
C VAL A 233 3.10 22.13 4.01
N PHE A 234 3.58 21.37 3.03
CA PHE A 234 3.08 21.46 1.66
C PHE A 234 1.75 20.68 1.57
N GLN A 235 0.82 21.16 0.77
CA GLN A 235 -0.46 20.49 0.49
C GLN A 235 -0.30 19.13 -0.22
N SER A 236 0.84 18.86 -0.82
CA SER A 236 1.25 17.55 -1.34
C SER A 236 2.26 16.92 -0.37
N PHE A 237 2.13 15.63 -0.09
CA PHE A 237 2.99 14.84 0.79
C PHE A 237 4.44 14.72 0.26
N ASN A 238 5.10 15.86 0.00
CA ASN A 238 6.49 15.88 -0.42
C ASN A 238 7.38 15.76 0.81
N LEU A 239 7.93 14.58 1.04
CA LEU A 239 9.01 14.37 1.99
C LEU A 239 10.23 15.17 1.52
N PHE A 240 10.92 15.85 2.45
CA PHE A 240 12.15 16.54 2.12
C PHE A 240 13.23 15.53 1.69
N PRO A 241 13.77 15.59 0.46
CA PRO A 241 14.65 14.55 -0.07
C PRO A 241 15.95 14.34 0.73
N HIS A 242 16.39 15.37 1.47
CA HIS A 242 17.61 15.35 2.28
C HIS A 242 17.37 14.98 3.76
N TYR A 243 16.13 14.67 4.14
CA TYR A 243 15.82 14.16 5.47
C TYR A 243 15.59 12.66 5.43
N SER A 244 16.08 11.94 6.43
CA SER A 244 15.76 10.54 6.62
C SER A 244 14.26 10.37 6.88
N VAL A 245 13.73 9.18 6.60
CA VAL A 245 12.33 8.81 6.88
C VAL A 245 11.93 9.08 8.34
N LEU A 246 12.89 8.98 9.28
CA LEU A 246 12.68 9.29 10.70
C LEU A 246 12.59 10.78 10.98
N LYS A 247 13.29 11.62 10.24
CA LYS A 247 13.25 13.08 10.42
C LYS A 247 12.06 13.75 9.76
N ASN A 248 11.52 13.17 8.70
CA ASN A 248 10.34 13.70 8.01
C ASN A 248 9.05 13.68 8.87
N PRO A 249 8.69 12.61 9.60
CA PRO A 249 7.56 12.62 10.52
C PRO A 249 7.69 13.62 11.66
N VAL A 250 8.91 13.85 12.14
CA VAL A 250 9.18 14.81 13.23
C VAL A 250 8.86 16.25 12.83
N SER A 251 9.04 16.61 11.55
CA SER A 251 8.69 17.94 11.06
C SER A 251 7.17 18.23 11.08
N TYR A 252 6.31 17.21 11.08
CA TYR A 252 4.85 17.37 11.10
C TYR A 252 4.24 17.46 12.49
N THR A 253 4.95 17.07 13.53
CA THR A 253 4.43 17.03 14.92
C THR A 253 4.66 18.31 15.72
N HIS A 254 5.38 19.29 15.17
CA HIS A 254 5.64 20.57 15.85
C HIS A 254 4.68 21.70 15.43
N LEU A 255 3.58 21.41 14.74
CA LEU A 255 2.60 22.38 14.26
C LEU A 255 1.29 22.39 15.05
N THR A 256 1.28 21.88 16.27
CA THR A 256 0.15 22.02 17.22
C THR A 256 0.60 22.74 18.48
#